data_30606a7ce6448115960f55748c4cb5d7
#
_entry.id   30606a7ce6448115960f55748c4cb5d7
#
_cell.length_a   1.000
_cell.length_b   1.000
_cell.length_c   1.000
_cell.angle_alpha   90.00
_cell.angle_beta   90.00
_cell.angle_gamma   90.00
#
_symmetry.space_group_name_H-M   'P 1'
#
loop_
_entity.id
_entity.type
_entity.pdbx_description
1 polymer ?
#
loop_
_entity_poly.entity_id
_entity_poly.type
_entity_poly.pdbx_seq_one_letter_code
_entity_poly.pdbx_strand_id
1 'polypeptide(L)'
;MRSAIRYLFLATVIVALAAFGSGAATATMIGKPSTPAVAAIGPSNGQVVGVAQPVTVRFAAPVANRAQTEQSIDIRTTRPLPGTFAWTDDREVTWTPTGFLPAGSNILVSVGGVRTEFTTNAGVFGEANMSAHTFTLTVGGTVARTMPASMGKPGYETPTGTWPVLEKFRSVVFDSRTIGIPLSSPEGYIINGEFAERLTWGGVFIHSAPWSVDQQGYSNVSHGCINLAPDDAEWVYHTIGVGDPVVTHW
;
A
#
# COMPACT_ATOMS: atom_id res chain seq x y z
N MET A 1 7.38 25.96 107.08
CA MET A 1 8.79 25.62 106.76
C MET A 1 8.93 25.38 105.30
N ARG A 2 9.88 26.09 104.61
CA ARG A 2 10.45 25.91 103.28
C ARG A 2 9.66 26.50 102.13
N SER A 3 10.06 27.61 101.79
CA SER A 3 10.38 28.42 100.67
C SER A 3 10.29 27.69 99.31
N ALA A 4 9.51 28.23 98.39
CA ALA A 4 9.57 27.95 96.95
C ALA A 4 9.94 29.23 96.19
N ILE A 5 11.10 29.20 95.56
CA ILE A 5 11.67 30.28 94.76
C ILE A 5 11.00 30.23 93.38
N ARG A 6 10.44 31.37 92.97
CA ARG A 6 9.89 31.53 91.60
C ARG A 6 10.99 32.03 90.69
N TYR A 7 11.28 31.26 89.64
CA TYR A 7 12.09 31.73 88.52
C TYR A 7 11.18 32.19 87.38
N LEU A 8 11.37 33.43 87.06
CA LEU A 8 10.70 34.09 85.94
C LEU A 8 11.58 33.84 84.68
N PHE A 9 11.15 33.04 83.77
CA PHE A 9 11.79 32.89 82.42
C PHE A 9 11.12 33.85 81.47
N LEU A 10 11.89 34.83 80.98
CA LEU A 10 11.55 35.67 79.86
C LEU A 10 11.67 34.91 78.57
N ALA A 11 10.59 34.59 77.92
CA ALA A 11 10.62 33.94 76.60
C ALA A 11 10.66 35.01 75.51
N THR A 12 11.78 35.16 74.88
CA THR A 12 11.95 35.96 73.64
C THR A 12 11.33 35.26 72.49
N VAL A 13 10.25 35.74 71.92
CA VAL A 13 9.62 35.25 70.73
C VAL A 13 10.39 35.80 69.52
N ILE A 14 11.14 34.94 68.85
CA ILE A 14 11.72 35.21 67.52
C ILE A 14 10.68 34.84 66.49
N VAL A 15 10.09 35.86 65.83
CA VAL A 15 9.23 35.67 64.65
C VAL A 15 10.12 35.46 63.43
N ALA A 16 10.25 34.24 62.98
CA ALA A 16 10.85 33.96 61.69
C ALA A 16 9.79 34.15 60.61
N LEU A 17 9.93 35.17 59.76
CA LEU A 17 9.16 35.30 58.54
C LEU A 17 9.67 34.27 57.55
N ALA A 18 8.93 33.18 57.37
CA ALA A 18 9.12 32.26 56.26
C ALA A 18 8.46 32.89 55.01
N ALA A 19 9.30 33.39 54.09
CA ALA A 19 8.84 33.77 52.76
C ALA A 19 8.48 32.48 51.96
N PHE A 20 7.19 32.18 51.89
CA PHE A 20 6.69 31.16 50.96
C PHE A 20 6.80 31.74 49.53
N GLY A 21 7.89 31.40 48.85
CA GLY A 21 7.99 31.55 47.41
C GLY A 21 6.97 30.59 46.74
N SER A 22 5.85 31.15 46.28
CA SER A 22 4.90 30.45 45.41
C SER A 22 5.58 30.21 44.04
N GLY A 23 6.37 29.15 43.95
CA GLY A 23 6.76 28.59 42.66
C GLY A 23 5.51 28.10 41.96
N ALA A 24 5.03 28.86 40.98
CA ALA A 24 4.03 28.38 40.06
C ALA A 24 4.64 27.21 39.28
N ALA A 25 4.31 25.99 39.69
CA ALA A 25 4.58 24.81 38.87
C ALA A 25 3.71 24.94 37.63
N THR A 26 4.30 25.38 36.53
CA THR A 26 3.69 25.26 35.20
C THR A 26 3.59 23.76 34.90
N ALA A 27 2.44 23.18 35.19
CA ALA A 27 2.10 21.86 34.71
C ALA A 27 2.04 21.95 33.19
N THR A 28 3.11 21.52 32.51
CA THR A 28 3.07 21.31 31.08
C THR A 28 2.06 20.19 30.87
N MET A 29 0.86 20.54 30.41
CA MET A 29 -0.11 19.58 29.95
C MET A 29 0.51 18.91 28.74
N ILE A 30 1.13 17.75 28.95
CA ILE A 30 1.48 16.85 27.86
C ILE A 30 0.14 16.34 27.33
N GLY A 31 -0.40 17.08 26.37
CA GLY A 31 -1.61 16.65 25.65
C GLY A 31 -1.33 15.25 25.10
N LYS A 32 -2.29 14.33 25.30
CA LYS A 32 -2.25 13.01 24.68
C LYS A 32 -1.97 13.23 23.19
N PRO A 33 -0.94 12.62 22.60
CA PRO A 33 -0.64 12.85 21.17
C PRO A 33 -1.88 12.53 20.35
N SER A 34 -2.47 13.57 19.76
CA SER A 34 -3.63 13.40 18.87
C SER A 34 -3.14 12.88 17.53
N THR A 35 -3.88 11.96 16.93
CA THR A 35 -3.64 11.55 15.54
C THR A 35 -3.69 12.79 14.65
N PRO A 36 -2.68 13.05 13.80
CA PRO A 36 -2.70 14.19 12.88
C PRO A 36 -3.92 14.15 11.95
N ALA A 37 -4.28 15.31 11.40
CA ALA A 37 -5.35 15.41 10.43
C ALA A 37 -5.04 14.51 9.21
N VAL A 38 -6.08 13.88 8.66
CA VAL A 38 -5.99 13.06 7.44
C VAL A 38 -5.85 13.99 6.24
N ALA A 39 -4.81 13.79 5.43
CA ALA A 39 -4.58 14.51 4.19
C ALA A 39 -5.23 13.82 2.99
N ALA A 40 -5.19 12.47 2.95
CA ALA A 40 -5.80 11.69 1.88
C ALA A 40 -6.12 10.27 2.34
N ILE A 41 -7.12 9.67 1.71
CA ILE A 41 -7.42 8.23 1.80
C ILE A 41 -7.49 7.70 0.37
N GLY A 42 -6.81 6.62 0.11
CA GLY A 42 -6.92 5.85 -1.14
C GLY A 42 -7.49 4.45 -0.87
N PRO A 43 -8.34 3.94 -1.74
CA PRO A 43 -8.94 4.53 -2.94
C PRO A 43 -9.81 5.75 -2.65
N SER A 44 -9.93 6.65 -3.66
CA SER A 44 -10.74 7.85 -3.57
C SER A 44 -12.24 7.53 -3.56
N ASN A 45 -13.04 8.45 -3.05
CA ASN A 45 -14.50 8.30 -2.99
C ASN A 45 -15.10 8.06 -4.38
N GLY A 46 -15.96 7.04 -4.50
CA GLY A 46 -16.61 6.64 -5.74
C GLY A 46 -15.74 5.87 -6.73
N GLN A 47 -14.46 5.62 -6.42
CA GLN A 47 -13.58 4.86 -7.29
C GLN A 47 -14.00 3.39 -7.37
N VAL A 48 -13.87 2.77 -8.55
CA VAL A 48 -13.99 1.33 -8.75
C VAL A 48 -12.58 0.74 -8.88
N VAL A 49 -12.29 -0.28 -8.09
CA VAL A 49 -10.95 -0.91 -8.00
C VAL A 49 -11.04 -2.43 -8.01
N GLY A 50 -9.91 -3.09 -8.22
CA GLY A 50 -9.79 -4.54 -8.10
C GLY A 50 -9.87 -5.04 -6.66
N VAL A 51 -10.09 -6.35 -6.52
CA VAL A 51 -10.30 -7.01 -5.22
C VAL A 51 -9.02 -7.15 -4.38
N ALA A 52 -7.84 -6.92 -4.94
CA ALA A 52 -6.56 -6.92 -4.22
C ALA A 52 -6.08 -5.49 -3.87
N GLN A 53 -6.93 -4.47 -4.06
CA GLN A 53 -6.57 -3.08 -3.80
C GLN A 53 -6.30 -2.85 -2.31
N PRO A 54 -5.10 -2.37 -1.92
CA PRO A 54 -4.84 -1.93 -0.57
C PRO A 54 -5.50 -0.58 -0.26
N VAL A 55 -5.71 -0.30 1.02
CA VAL A 55 -6.19 1.00 1.52
C VAL A 55 -5.00 1.80 2.03
N THR A 56 -4.81 3.02 1.55
CA THR A 56 -3.76 3.94 2.01
C THR A 56 -4.37 5.10 2.78
N VAL A 57 -3.72 5.50 3.87
CA VAL A 57 -4.09 6.71 4.63
C VAL A 57 -2.84 7.57 4.80
N ARG A 58 -2.91 8.80 4.27
CA ARG A 58 -1.87 9.79 4.40
C ARG A 58 -2.30 10.89 5.37
N PHE A 59 -1.42 11.21 6.32
CA PHE A 59 -1.62 12.24 7.33
C PHE A 59 -0.88 13.53 6.97
N ALA A 60 -1.40 14.67 7.42
CA ALA A 60 -0.83 15.98 7.15
C ALA A 60 0.51 16.24 7.88
N ALA A 61 0.78 15.50 8.96
CA ALA A 61 2.00 15.59 9.76
C ALA A 61 2.47 14.19 10.22
N PRO A 62 3.73 14.04 10.67
CA PRO A 62 4.25 12.80 11.22
C PRO A 62 3.39 12.21 12.33
N VAL A 63 3.18 10.90 12.29
CA VAL A 63 2.39 10.16 13.27
C VAL A 63 3.28 9.66 14.40
N ALA A 64 3.08 10.20 15.61
CA ALA A 64 3.89 9.85 16.78
C ALA A 64 3.49 8.48 17.38
N ASN A 65 2.21 8.10 17.32
CA ASN A 65 1.72 6.83 17.87
C ASN A 65 1.02 6.00 16.78
N ARG A 66 1.83 5.22 16.07
CA ARG A 66 1.37 4.37 14.96
C ARG A 66 0.32 3.36 15.38
N ALA A 67 0.55 2.63 16.47
CA ALA A 67 -0.38 1.61 16.95
C ALA A 67 -1.77 2.17 17.30
N GLN A 68 -1.83 3.32 17.96
CA GLN A 68 -3.11 3.99 18.24
C GLN A 68 -3.78 4.48 16.97
N THR A 69 -3.01 4.96 16.00
CA THR A 69 -3.53 5.44 14.72
C THR A 69 -4.11 4.29 13.91
N GLU A 70 -3.42 3.16 13.81
CA GLU A 70 -3.92 1.94 13.15
C GLU A 70 -5.26 1.48 13.74
N GLN A 71 -5.40 1.47 15.07
CA GLN A 71 -6.65 1.15 15.77
C GLN A 71 -7.79 2.14 15.48
N SER A 72 -7.49 3.34 15.03
CA SER A 72 -8.48 4.36 14.68
C SER A 72 -8.94 4.30 13.23
N ILE A 73 -8.31 3.48 12.40
CA ILE A 73 -8.68 3.25 11.00
C ILE A 73 -9.73 2.14 10.97
N ASP A 74 -10.96 2.48 10.62
CA ASP A 74 -12.08 1.56 10.49
C ASP A 74 -12.35 1.26 9.01
N ILE A 75 -12.19 -0.01 8.62
CA ILE A 75 -12.42 -0.49 7.26
C ILE A 75 -13.55 -1.49 7.30
N ARG A 76 -14.68 -1.14 6.68
CA ARG A 76 -15.90 -1.94 6.66
C ARG A 76 -16.13 -2.54 5.31
N THR A 77 -16.28 -3.85 5.31
CA THR A 77 -16.61 -4.69 4.17
C THR A 77 -17.90 -5.45 4.47
N THR A 78 -18.50 -6.10 3.49
CA THR A 78 -19.73 -6.90 3.66
C THR A 78 -19.57 -8.06 4.66
N ARG A 79 -18.33 -8.47 4.94
CA ARG A 79 -17.95 -9.43 5.99
C ARG A 79 -16.62 -9.00 6.59
N PRO A 80 -16.35 -9.24 7.87
CA PRO A 80 -15.05 -8.90 8.48
C PRO A 80 -13.90 -9.51 7.68
N LEU A 81 -12.92 -8.69 7.35
CA LEU A 81 -11.73 -9.08 6.61
C LEU A 81 -10.50 -8.64 7.40
N PRO A 82 -9.64 -9.58 7.84
CA PRO A 82 -8.38 -9.22 8.47
C PRO A 82 -7.41 -8.63 7.45
N GLY A 83 -6.49 -7.81 7.94
CA GLY A 83 -5.42 -7.22 7.14
C GLY A 83 -4.27 -6.76 8.00
N THR A 84 -3.20 -6.35 7.35
CA THR A 84 -1.96 -5.87 8.00
C THR A 84 -1.70 -4.43 7.63
N PHE A 85 -1.19 -3.66 8.61
CA PHE A 85 -0.72 -2.30 8.39
C PHE A 85 0.78 -2.27 8.14
N ALA A 86 1.21 -1.49 7.16
CA ALA A 86 2.61 -1.22 6.86
C ALA A 86 2.80 0.30 6.64
N TRP A 87 3.80 0.89 7.29
CA TRP A 87 4.13 2.30 7.15
C TRP A 87 5.20 2.49 6.09
N THR A 88 4.90 3.26 5.05
CA THR A 88 5.86 3.61 3.99
C THR A 88 6.80 4.72 4.43
N ASP A 89 6.31 5.64 5.27
CA ASP A 89 7.07 6.72 5.89
C ASP A 89 6.49 7.08 7.28
N ASP A 90 6.74 8.29 7.79
CA ASP A 90 6.21 8.76 9.07
C ASP A 90 4.78 9.33 8.98
N ARG A 91 4.21 9.41 7.78
CA ARG A 91 2.90 10.03 7.49
C ARG A 91 1.94 9.14 6.73
N GLU A 92 2.41 8.04 6.15
CA GLU A 92 1.58 7.20 5.30
C GLU A 92 1.60 5.75 5.76
N VAL A 93 0.40 5.20 5.92
CA VAL A 93 0.16 3.80 6.26
C VAL A 93 -0.70 3.15 5.19
N THR A 94 -0.34 1.93 4.82
CA THR A 94 -1.10 1.07 3.92
C THR A 94 -1.66 -0.11 4.69
N TRP A 95 -2.95 -0.35 4.57
CA TRP A 95 -3.60 -1.57 5.01
C TRP A 95 -3.79 -2.51 3.82
N THR A 96 -3.28 -3.73 3.95
CA THR A 96 -3.41 -4.77 2.93
C THR A 96 -4.25 -5.91 3.50
N PRO A 97 -5.37 -6.30 2.85
CA PRO A 97 -6.16 -7.43 3.30
C PRO A 97 -5.36 -8.73 3.20
N THR A 98 -5.55 -9.66 4.14
CA THR A 98 -4.91 -10.99 4.11
C THR A 98 -5.48 -11.91 3.02
N GLY A 99 -6.58 -11.53 2.42
CA GLY A 99 -7.20 -12.16 1.26
C GLY A 99 -7.66 -11.08 0.29
N PHE A 100 -8.67 -11.39 -0.50
CA PHE A 100 -9.24 -10.41 -1.43
C PHE A 100 -10.46 -9.72 -0.82
N LEU A 101 -10.64 -8.44 -1.13
CA LEU A 101 -11.87 -7.71 -0.87
C LEU A 101 -13.05 -8.43 -1.54
N PRO A 102 -14.25 -8.40 -0.96
CA PRO A 102 -15.42 -8.98 -1.62
C PRO A 102 -15.68 -8.31 -2.97
N ALA A 103 -15.87 -9.10 -4.03
CA ALA A 103 -16.18 -8.59 -5.37
C ALA A 103 -17.54 -7.90 -5.42
N GLY A 104 -17.69 -6.86 -6.25
CA GLY A 104 -18.94 -6.12 -6.45
C GLY A 104 -19.47 -5.45 -5.18
N SER A 105 -18.61 -5.08 -4.24
CA SER A 105 -19.00 -4.63 -2.90
C SER A 105 -18.53 -3.21 -2.62
N ASN A 106 -19.32 -2.48 -1.84
CA ASN A 106 -18.93 -1.19 -1.29
C ASN A 106 -18.02 -1.39 -0.07
N ILE A 107 -16.93 -0.65 -0.04
CA ILE A 107 -15.95 -0.61 1.05
C ILE A 107 -15.96 0.78 1.64
N LEU A 108 -16.20 0.88 2.94
CA LEU A 108 -16.18 2.14 3.68
C LEU A 108 -14.92 2.23 4.53
N VAL A 109 -14.17 3.30 4.37
CA VAL A 109 -13.00 3.61 5.20
C VAL A 109 -13.27 4.88 6.00
N SER A 110 -13.01 4.83 7.31
CA SER A 110 -13.19 5.96 8.22
C SER A 110 -11.96 6.14 9.11
N VAL A 111 -11.43 7.34 9.20
CA VAL A 111 -10.33 7.68 10.08
C VAL A 111 -10.33 9.18 10.39
N GLY A 112 -10.15 9.57 11.66
CA GLY A 112 -10.06 10.98 12.07
C GLY A 112 -11.26 11.85 11.66
N GLY A 113 -12.46 11.27 11.53
CA GLY A 113 -13.66 11.98 11.06
C GLY A 113 -13.78 12.12 9.55
N VAL A 114 -12.77 11.71 8.79
CA VAL A 114 -12.81 11.65 7.33
C VAL A 114 -13.33 10.29 6.89
N ARG A 115 -14.12 10.26 5.81
CA ARG A 115 -14.67 9.03 5.23
C ARG A 115 -14.44 9.00 3.73
N THR A 116 -14.19 7.81 3.21
CA THR A 116 -14.25 7.51 1.78
C THR A 116 -15.02 6.21 1.57
N GLU A 117 -15.72 6.11 0.46
CA GLU A 117 -16.40 4.90 0.03
C GLU A 117 -15.98 4.59 -1.41
N PHE A 118 -15.56 3.38 -1.66
CA PHE A 118 -15.19 2.90 -2.98
C PHE A 118 -15.82 1.53 -3.24
N THR A 119 -15.85 1.11 -4.50
CA THR A 119 -16.48 -0.16 -4.89
C THR A 119 -15.41 -1.08 -5.50
N THR A 120 -15.48 -2.36 -5.19
CA THR A 120 -14.71 -3.37 -5.91
C THR A 120 -15.43 -3.76 -7.20
N ASN A 121 -14.67 -4.09 -8.25
CA ASN A 121 -15.23 -4.62 -9.49
C ASN A 121 -15.79 -6.04 -9.34
N ALA A 122 -16.19 -6.68 -10.44
CA ALA A 122 -16.80 -8.01 -10.45
C ALA A 122 -15.83 -9.16 -10.05
N GLY A 123 -14.58 -8.85 -9.67
CA GLY A 123 -13.52 -9.82 -9.40
C GLY A 123 -12.86 -10.26 -10.71
N VAL A 124 -11.93 -9.43 -11.19
CA VAL A 124 -11.07 -9.75 -12.33
C VAL A 124 -9.77 -10.31 -11.79
N PHE A 125 -9.32 -11.44 -12.33
CA PHE A 125 -8.11 -12.13 -11.93
C PHE A 125 -7.28 -12.48 -13.16
N GLY A 126 -5.99 -12.12 -13.14
CA GLY A 126 -4.99 -12.56 -14.10
C GLY A 126 -4.21 -13.76 -13.58
N GLU A 127 -3.85 -14.68 -14.47
CA GLU A 127 -2.96 -15.82 -14.18
C GLU A 127 -1.94 -15.93 -15.29
N ALA A 128 -0.65 -15.81 -14.96
CA ALA A 128 0.47 -16.05 -15.84
C ALA A 128 1.12 -17.40 -15.49
N ASN A 129 0.90 -18.40 -16.33
CA ASN A 129 1.54 -19.71 -16.21
C ASN A 129 2.80 -19.74 -17.07
N MET A 130 3.97 -19.67 -16.42
CA MET A 130 5.26 -19.57 -17.08
C MET A 130 5.67 -20.89 -17.77
N SER A 131 5.19 -22.03 -17.26
CA SER A 131 5.45 -23.34 -17.86
C SER A 131 4.57 -23.60 -19.09
N ALA A 132 3.32 -23.14 -19.06
CA ALA A 132 2.39 -23.27 -20.17
C ALA A 132 2.51 -22.14 -21.19
N HIS A 133 3.28 -21.07 -20.89
CA HIS A 133 3.41 -19.87 -21.72
C HIS A 133 2.06 -19.23 -22.04
N THR A 134 1.19 -19.10 -21.02
CA THR A 134 -0.15 -18.55 -21.17
C THR A 134 -0.43 -17.46 -20.16
N PHE A 135 -1.31 -16.53 -20.56
CA PHE A 135 -1.94 -15.58 -19.67
C PHE A 135 -3.46 -15.74 -19.74
N THR A 136 -4.10 -15.98 -18.59
CA THR A 136 -5.55 -16.19 -18.50
C THR A 136 -6.19 -15.08 -17.71
N LEU A 137 -7.28 -14.50 -18.21
CA LEU A 137 -8.14 -13.59 -17.45
C LEU A 137 -9.46 -14.27 -17.09
N THR A 138 -9.81 -14.15 -15.80
CA THR A 138 -11.07 -14.63 -15.23
C THR A 138 -11.87 -13.43 -14.74
N VAL A 139 -13.16 -13.37 -15.00
CA VAL A 139 -14.07 -12.32 -14.56
C VAL A 139 -15.25 -12.97 -13.87
N GLY A 140 -15.55 -12.58 -12.62
CA GLY A 140 -16.65 -13.13 -11.84
C GLY A 140 -16.55 -14.65 -11.64
N GLY A 141 -15.33 -15.21 -11.57
CA GLY A 141 -15.07 -16.64 -11.42
C GLY A 141 -15.16 -17.46 -12.72
N THR A 142 -15.39 -16.82 -13.87
CA THR A 142 -15.44 -17.50 -15.17
C THR A 142 -14.25 -17.08 -16.02
N VAL A 143 -13.57 -18.04 -16.67
CA VAL A 143 -12.51 -17.75 -17.63
C VAL A 143 -13.08 -16.95 -18.80
N ALA A 144 -12.60 -15.72 -18.94
CA ALA A 144 -13.03 -14.82 -20.02
C ALA A 144 -12.16 -15.03 -21.27
N ARG A 145 -10.84 -15.23 -21.08
CA ARG A 145 -9.91 -15.46 -22.19
C ARG A 145 -8.60 -16.09 -21.69
N THR A 146 -8.04 -17.03 -22.48
CA THR A 146 -6.66 -17.52 -22.32
C THR A 146 -5.88 -17.17 -23.59
N MET A 147 -4.71 -16.56 -23.39
CA MET A 147 -3.89 -15.98 -24.45
C MET A 147 -2.49 -16.58 -24.43
N PRO A 148 -1.85 -16.78 -25.58
CA PRO A 148 -0.41 -17.05 -25.63
C PRO A 148 0.37 -15.91 -24.99
N ALA A 149 1.38 -16.25 -24.20
CA ALA A 149 2.22 -15.26 -23.53
C ALA A 149 3.68 -15.69 -23.52
N SER A 150 4.59 -14.72 -23.31
CA SER A 150 6.00 -14.98 -23.11
C SER A 150 6.47 -14.20 -21.90
N MET A 151 7.05 -14.86 -20.92
CA MET A 151 7.49 -14.27 -19.66
C MET A 151 9.03 -14.19 -19.59
N GLY A 152 9.56 -13.98 -18.38
CA GLY A 152 10.99 -13.81 -18.14
C GLY A 152 11.82 -15.04 -18.51
N LYS A 153 12.86 -14.83 -19.31
CA LYS A 153 13.83 -15.85 -19.68
C LYS A 153 14.74 -16.26 -18.52
N PRO A 154 15.51 -17.36 -18.61
CA PRO A 154 16.49 -17.74 -17.59
C PRO A 154 17.45 -16.61 -17.24
N GLY A 155 17.57 -16.31 -15.91
CA GLY A 155 18.34 -15.20 -15.37
C GLY A 155 17.56 -13.88 -15.26
N TYR A 156 16.34 -13.82 -15.81
CA TYR A 156 15.43 -12.69 -15.73
C TYR A 156 13.98 -13.17 -15.50
N GLU A 157 13.82 -14.22 -14.71
CA GLU A 157 12.54 -14.88 -14.50
C GLU A 157 11.49 -13.90 -13.97
N THR A 158 10.26 -14.03 -14.45
CA THR A 158 9.14 -13.35 -13.83
C THR A 158 8.97 -13.87 -12.40
N PRO A 159 8.97 -12.99 -11.37
CA PRO A 159 8.84 -13.45 -10.00
C PRO A 159 7.49 -14.13 -9.77
N THR A 160 7.49 -15.25 -9.04
CA THR A 160 6.25 -15.95 -8.65
C THR A 160 5.58 -15.24 -7.49
N GLY A 161 4.25 -15.20 -7.52
CA GLY A 161 3.47 -14.56 -6.45
C GLY A 161 2.10 -14.08 -6.89
N THR A 162 1.49 -13.25 -6.05
CA THR A 162 0.25 -12.55 -6.35
C THR A 162 0.50 -11.04 -6.28
N TRP A 163 0.26 -10.37 -7.37
CA TRP A 163 0.59 -8.96 -7.58
C TRP A 163 -0.68 -8.18 -7.92
N PRO A 164 -1.06 -7.13 -7.16
CA PRO A 164 -2.10 -6.23 -7.64
C PRO A 164 -1.58 -5.42 -8.84
N VAL A 165 -2.45 -5.11 -9.78
CA VAL A 165 -2.14 -4.08 -10.78
C VAL A 165 -1.99 -2.75 -10.05
N LEU A 166 -0.80 -2.14 -10.13
CA LEU A 166 -0.45 -0.91 -9.43
C LEU A 166 -0.81 0.34 -10.23
N GLU A 167 -0.53 0.31 -11.53
CA GLU A 167 -0.71 1.42 -12.46
C GLU A 167 -1.02 0.89 -13.86
N LYS A 168 -1.66 1.73 -14.68
CA LYS A 168 -1.96 1.43 -16.09
C LYS A 168 -1.51 2.57 -16.99
N PHE A 169 -0.88 2.23 -18.10
CA PHE A 169 -0.35 3.18 -19.07
C PHE A 169 -0.80 2.79 -20.47
N ARG A 170 -1.43 3.72 -21.20
CA ARG A 170 -1.72 3.50 -22.62
C ARG A 170 -0.44 3.35 -23.43
N SER A 171 0.61 4.09 -23.03
CA SER A 171 1.97 4.00 -23.56
C SER A 171 2.97 4.34 -22.45
N VAL A 172 4.11 3.63 -22.44
CA VAL A 172 5.20 3.83 -21.48
C VAL A 172 6.53 3.49 -22.14
N VAL A 173 7.58 4.23 -21.77
CA VAL A 173 8.95 3.91 -22.20
C VAL A 173 9.55 2.89 -21.24
N PHE A 174 9.93 1.74 -21.76
CA PHE A 174 10.75 0.76 -21.04
C PHE A 174 12.22 1.04 -21.32
N ASP A 175 12.97 1.33 -20.26
CA ASP A 175 14.40 1.62 -20.31
C ASP A 175 15.11 0.59 -19.43
N SER A 176 15.96 -0.23 -20.03
CA SER A 176 16.68 -1.30 -19.35
C SER A 176 17.54 -0.82 -18.18
N ARG A 177 17.94 0.46 -18.16
CA ARG A 177 18.68 1.06 -17.05
C ARG A 177 17.88 1.08 -15.75
N THR A 178 16.56 1.13 -15.82
CA THR A 178 15.67 1.10 -14.64
C THR A 178 15.69 -0.25 -13.91
N ILE A 179 16.13 -1.31 -14.59
CA ILE A 179 16.33 -2.65 -14.01
C ILE A 179 17.84 -3.02 -13.94
N GLY A 180 18.73 -2.03 -14.00
CA GLY A 180 20.18 -2.21 -13.82
C GLY A 180 20.95 -2.69 -15.04
N ILE A 181 20.34 -2.74 -16.23
CA ILE A 181 21.02 -3.17 -17.47
C ILE A 181 21.47 -1.93 -18.27
N PRO A 182 22.80 -1.69 -18.43
CA PRO A 182 23.29 -0.58 -19.22
C PRO A 182 22.92 -0.69 -20.69
N LEU A 183 22.70 0.43 -21.38
CA LEU A 183 22.41 0.42 -22.83
C LEU A 183 23.55 -0.12 -23.69
N SER A 184 24.79 -0.13 -23.18
CA SER A 184 25.94 -0.75 -23.84
C SER A 184 25.96 -2.27 -23.73
N SER A 185 25.09 -2.87 -22.91
CA SER A 185 24.92 -4.32 -22.81
C SER A 185 24.20 -4.85 -24.06
N PRO A 186 24.51 -6.08 -24.52
CA PRO A 186 23.67 -6.78 -25.51
C PRO A 186 22.20 -6.92 -25.12
N GLU A 187 21.91 -6.85 -23.82
CA GLU A 187 20.57 -6.89 -23.23
C GLU A 187 19.98 -5.48 -22.99
N GLY A 188 20.68 -4.41 -23.39
CA GLY A 188 20.23 -3.03 -23.21
C GLY A 188 19.17 -2.66 -24.24
N TYR A 189 18.12 -1.94 -23.78
CA TYR A 189 17.04 -1.49 -24.64
C TYR A 189 16.42 -0.17 -24.15
N ILE A 190 15.86 0.59 -25.09
CA ILE A 190 14.84 1.62 -24.85
C ILE A 190 13.75 1.36 -25.89
N ILE A 191 12.54 0.99 -25.42
CA ILE A 191 11.41 0.67 -26.28
C ILE A 191 10.13 1.32 -25.76
N ASN A 192 9.23 1.67 -26.66
CA ASN A 192 7.88 2.08 -26.30
C ASN A 192 7.01 0.84 -26.14
N GLY A 193 6.45 0.66 -24.94
CA GLY A 193 5.41 -0.31 -24.68
C GLY A 193 4.04 0.34 -24.76
N GLU A 194 3.05 -0.40 -25.19
CA GLU A 194 1.66 0.02 -25.19
C GLU A 194 0.84 -0.94 -24.34
N PHE A 195 -0.33 -0.43 -23.85
CA PHE A 195 -1.26 -1.21 -23.05
C PHE A 195 -0.57 -1.91 -21.89
N ALA A 196 0.09 -1.12 -21.04
CA ALA A 196 0.95 -1.63 -19.99
C ALA A 196 0.31 -1.53 -18.60
N GLU A 197 0.30 -2.63 -17.86
CA GLU A 197 -0.11 -2.72 -16.46
C GLU A 197 1.09 -3.05 -15.59
N ARG A 198 1.43 -2.14 -14.68
CA ARG A 198 2.51 -2.36 -13.72
C ARG A 198 2.09 -3.33 -12.62
N LEU A 199 2.86 -4.37 -12.40
CA LEU A 199 2.63 -5.35 -11.33
C LEU A 199 3.57 -5.14 -10.14
N THR A 200 4.81 -4.70 -10.38
CA THR A 200 5.78 -4.46 -9.32
C THR A 200 6.51 -3.13 -9.51
N TRP A 201 6.95 -2.53 -8.40
CA TRP A 201 7.84 -1.37 -8.45
C TRP A 201 9.25 -1.71 -8.98
N GLY A 202 9.60 -3.01 -9.01
CA GLY A 202 10.82 -3.53 -9.62
C GLY A 202 10.79 -3.61 -11.14
N GLY A 203 9.68 -3.23 -11.80
CA GLY A 203 9.62 -3.09 -13.26
C GLY A 203 8.98 -4.28 -13.99
N VAL A 204 8.21 -5.12 -13.32
CA VAL A 204 7.41 -6.17 -13.96
C VAL A 204 6.08 -5.59 -14.43
N PHE A 205 5.74 -5.83 -15.71
CA PHE A 205 4.51 -5.38 -16.35
C PHE A 205 3.85 -6.50 -17.15
N ILE A 206 2.56 -6.38 -17.41
CA ILE A 206 1.89 -6.97 -18.58
C ILE A 206 1.93 -5.89 -19.65
N HIS A 207 2.21 -6.22 -20.91
CA HIS A 207 2.20 -5.22 -21.97
C HIS A 207 2.17 -5.84 -23.39
N SER A 208 1.83 -5.02 -24.38
CA SER A 208 1.97 -5.35 -25.79
C SER A 208 3.45 -5.53 -26.17
N ALA A 209 3.76 -6.64 -26.79
CA ALA A 209 5.11 -6.99 -27.23
C ALA A 209 5.11 -7.60 -28.65
N PRO A 210 4.89 -6.79 -29.70
CA PRO A 210 4.84 -7.27 -31.09
C PRO A 210 6.13 -7.93 -31.55
N TRP A 211 7.27 -7.63 -30.91
CA TRP A 211 8.59 -8.20 -31.23
C TRP A 211 8.79 -9.63 -30.73
N SER A 212 7.87 -10.19 -29.95
CA SER A 212 7.97 -11.54 -29.40
C SER A 212 6.75 -12.42 -29.68
N VAL A 213 5.93 -12.08 -30.66
CA VAL A 213 4.70 -12.81 -30.99
C VAL A 213 5.00 -14.27 -31.37
N ASP A 214 6.09 -14.52 -32.08
CA ASP A 214 6.50 -15.88 -32.44
C ASP A 214 6.95 -16.76 -31.25
N GLN A 215 7.29 -16.14 -30.12
CA GLN A 215 7.70 -16.84 -28.90
C GLN A 215 6.54 -17.03 -27.92
N GLN A 216 5.50 -16.21 -28.01
CA GLN A 216 4.33 -16.30 -27.14
C GLN A 216 3.62 -17.63 -27.33
N GLY A 217 3.35 -18.33 -26.24
CA GLY A 217 2.81 -19.69 -26.23
C GLY A 217 3.86 -20.79 -26.33
N TYR A 218 5.16 -20.44 -26.52
CA TYR A 218 6.21 -21.44 -26.76
C TYR A 218 7.46 -21.27 -25.87
N SER A 219 7.86 -20.04 -25.59
CA SER A 219 9.10 -19.79 -24.82
C SER A 219 9.06 -18.44 -24.08
N ASN A 220 9.81 -18.37 -22.98
CA ASN A 220 9.98 -17.18 -22.17
C ASN A 220 11.22 -16.42 -22.62
N VAL A 221 11.07 -15.18 -23.12
CA VAL A 221 12.16 -14.40 -23.72
C VAL A 221 12.29 -12.97 -23.17
N SER A 222 11.40 -12.53 -22.25
CA SER A 222 11.43 -11.18 -21.69
C SER A 222 12.49 -11.04 -20.59
N HIS A 223 12.61 -9.83 -20.04
CA HIS A 223 13.40 -9.53 -18.83
C HIS A 223 12.54 -9.50 -17.55
N GLY A 224 11.46 -10.29 -17.52
CA GLY A 224 10.55 -10.42 -16.37
C GLY A 224 9.13 -9.96 -16.62
N CYS A 225 8.86 -9.20 -17.67
CA CYS A 225 7.51 -8.78 -18.05
C CYS A 225 6.70 -9.93 -18.67
N ILE A 226 5.39 -9.81 -18.65
CA ILE A 226 4.43 -10.70 -19.32
C ILE A 226 4.11 -10.06 -20.67
N ASN A 227 4.69 -10.60 -21.72
CA ASN A 227 4.54 -10.17 -23.09
C ASN A 227 3.30 -10.77 -23.73
N LEU A 228 2.44 -9.96 -24.30
CA LEU A 228 1.24 -10.37 -25.04
C LEU A 228 1.27 -9.83 -26.47
N ALA A 229 0.53 -10.46 -27.36
CA ALA A 229 0.24 -9.92 -28.70
C ALA A 229 -0.53 -8.58 -28.57
N PRO A 230 -0.39 -7.66 -29.54
CA PRO A 230 -1.01 -6.33 -29.44
C PRO A 230 -2.51 -6.35 -29.14
N ASP A 231 -3.29 -7.15 -29.85
CA ASP A 231 -4.74 -7.24 -29.68
C ASP A 231 -5.13 -7.86 -28.32
N ASP A 232 -4.33 -8.80 -27.81
CA ASP A 232 -4.50 -9.42 -26.50
C ASP A 232 -4.17 -8.44 -25.39
N ALA A 233 -3.07 -7.70 -25.52
CA ALA A 233 -2.67 -6.68 -24.55
C ALA A 233 -3.70 -5.53 -24.49
N GLU A 234 -4.23 -5.08 -25.63
CA GLU A 234 -5.28 -4.07 -25.67
C GLU A 234 -6.55 -4.54 -24.96
N TRP A 235 -6.96 -5.79 -25.22
CA TRP A 235 -8.12 -6.39 -24.58
C TRP A 235 -7.92 -6.52 -23.07
N VAL A 236 -6.74 -6.99 -22.62
CA VAL A 236 -6.37 -7.06 -21.20
C VAL A 236 -6.42 -5.68 -20.58
N TYR A 237 -5.82 -4.67 -21.23
CA TYR A 237 -5.80 -3.30 -20.75
C TYR A 237 -7.21 -2.74 -20.52
N HIS A 238 -8.17 -3.04 -21.36
CA HIS A 238 -9.55 -2.58 -21.19
C HIS A 238 -10.37 -3.41 -20.19
N THR A 239 -9.89 -4.61 -19.83
CA THR A 239 -10.62 -5.53 -18.94
C THR A 239 -10.10 -5.47 -17.50
N ILE A 240 -8.76 -5.49 -17.30
CA ILE A 240 -8.16 -5.47 -15.97
C ILE A 240 -8.07 -4.04 -15.42
N GLY A 241 -8.28 -3.86 -14.12
CA GLY A 241 -8.24 -2.58 -13.43
C GLY A 241 -7.13 -2.49 -12.40
N VAL A 242 -6.83 -1.28 -11.93
CA VAL A 242 -5.93 -1.08 -10.78
C VAL A 242 -6.52 -1.79 -9.56
N GLY A 243 -5.67 -2.56 -8.86
CA GLY A 243 -6.06 -3.39 -7.73
C GLY A 243 -6.56 -4.79 -8.09
N ASP A 244 -6.65 -5.16 -9.38
CA ASP A 244 -6.93 -6.54 -9.76
C ASP A 244 -5.70 -7.42 -9.54
N PRO A 245 -5.84 -8.61 -8.95
CA PRO A 245 -4.73 -9.50 -8.72
C PRO A 245 -4.28 -10.23 -9.99
N VAL A 246 -2.98 -10.37 -10.13
CA VAL A 246 -2.32 -11.22 -11.13
C VAL A 246 -1.45 -12.24 -10.39
N VAL A 247 -1.74 -13.51 -10.60
CA VAL A 247 -0.94 -14.63 -10.08
C VAL A 247 0.09 -15.04 -11.13
N THR A 248 1.34 -15.16 -10.72
CA THR A 248 2.44 -15.66 -11.57
C THR A 248 2.99 -16.94 -10.95
N HIS A 249 3.13 -18.00 -11.74
CA HIS A 249 3.61 -19.30 -11.28
C HIS A 249 4.20 -20.13 -12.44
N TRP A 250 4.90 -21.22 -12.08
CA TRP A 250 5.39 -22.24 -13.00
C TRP A 250 4.38 -23.35 -13.22
#